data_d8040248d6068bcab6cad3ccbd8db6bf
#
_entry.id   d8040248d6068bcab6cad3ccbd8db6bf
#
_cell.length_a   1.000
_cell.length_b   1.000
_cell.length_c   1.000
_cell.angle_alpha   90.00
_cell.angle_beta   90.00
_cell.angle_gamma   90.00
#
_symmetry.space_group_name_H-M   'P 1'
#
loop_
_entity.id
_entity.type
_entity.pdbx_description
1 polymer ?
#
loop_
_entity_poly.entity_id
_entity_poly.type
_entity_poly.pdbx_seq_one_letter_code
_entity_poly.pdbx_strand_id
1 'polypeptide(L)'
;MAGCRHQLNFQQITPRISLTHLRHRRNPTVSHIVEIKTEVRDEAAVRAACTRLKLSPPEHRTARLFSDTATGLCVQLPGWNYPVVCDTKTGQLKYDNYEGHWGEQKYLNSFLQGYAVEKAKLEARKKGHSVRETSLSDGSIRVTVQVGGAA
;
A
#
# COMPACT_ATOMS: atom_id res chain seq x y z
N MET A 1 34.58 9.25 4.54
CA MET A 1 34.01 8.39 3.52
C MET A 1 32.61 8.83 3.16
N ALA A 2 32.33 8.92 1.90
CA ALA A 2 30.99 9.24 1.46
C ALA A 2 30.03 8.10 1.79
N GLY A 3 28.90 8.40 2.40
CA GLY A 3 27.86 7.44 2.64
C GLY A 3 27.21 6.97 1.34
N CYS A 4 26.84 5.72 1.26
CA CYS A 4 26.06 5.22 0.14
C CYS A 4 24.64 5.80 0.21
N ARG A 5 24.17 6.32 -0.90
CA ARG A 5 22.79 6.78 -1.04
C ARG A 5 22.02 5.79 -1.88
N HIS A 6 20.95 5.29 -1.31
CA HIS A 6 20.01 4.45 -2.07
C HIS A 6 18.77 5.28 -2.39
N GLN A 7 18.43 5.33 -3.65
CA GLN A 7 17.20 5.94 -4.10
C GLN A 7 16.20 4.86 -4.43
N LEU A 8 15.06 4.90 -3.77
CA LEU A 8 13.95 4.00 -4.03
C LEU A 8 12.87 4.80 -4.76
N ASN A 9 12.53 4.34 -5.93
CA ASN A 9 11.45 4.92 -6.72
C ASN A 9 10.24 4.01 -6.63
N PHE A 10 9.22 4.45 -5.93
CA PHE A 10 8.00 3.68 -5.71
C PHE A 10 7.00 3.75 -6.86
N GLN A 11 7.32 4.47 -7.92
CA GLN A 11 6.46 4.60 -9.07
C GLN A 11 6.13 3.26 -9.74
N GLN A 12 7.06 2.30 -9.63
CA GLN A 12 6.91 1.00 -10.28
C GLN A 12 6.06 -0.01 -9.50
N ILE A 13 5.80 0.25 -8.24
CA ILE A 13 5.22 -0.75 -7.34
C ILE A 13 3.69 -0.73 -7.38
N THR A 14 3.06 0.41 -7.57
CA THR A 14 1.64 0.57 -7.28
C THR A 14 0.70 0.40 -8.47
N PRO A 15 0.84 1.09 -9.60
CA PRO A 15 -0.21 1.03 -10.63
C PRO A 15 -0.14 -0.19 -11.54
N ARG A 16 1.06 -0.74 -11.74
CA ARG A 16 1.24 -1.80 -12.74
C ARG A 16 0.66 -3.14 -12.35
N ILE A 17 0.71 -3.48 -11.08
CA ILE A 17 0.25 -4.77 -10.57
C ILE A 17 -1.27 -4.86 -10.68
N SER A 18 -1.97 -3.81 -10.30
CA SER A 18 -3.43 -3.75 -10.36
C SER A 18 -3.96 -3.82 -11.79
N LEU A 19 -3.38 -3.06 -12.69
CA LEU A 19 -3.83 -2.97 -14.08
C LEU A 19 -3.58 -4.26 -14.86
N THR A 20 -2.45 -4.94 -14.61
CA THR A 20 -2.12 -6.19 -15.29
C THR A 20 -3.06 -7.31 -14.88
N HIS A 21 -3.44 -7.40 -13.62
CA HIS A 21 -4.38 -8.40 -13.13
C HIS A 21 -5.79 -8.16 -13.65
N LEU A 22 -6.24 -6.93 -13.74
CA LEU A 22 -7.57 -6.59 -14.23
C LEU A 22 -7.75 -6.88 -15.73
N ARG A 23 -6.68 -6.79 -16.53
CA ARG A 23 -6.74 -7.05 -17.96
C ARG A 23 -7.03 -8.50 -18.34
N HIS A 24 -6.70 -9.44 -17.48
CA HIS A 24 -6.89 -10.86 -17.74
C HIS A 24 -8.26 -11.38 -17.33
N ARG A 25 -9.04 -10.59 -16.64
CA ARG A 25 -10.37 -10.98 -16.19
C ARG A 25 -11.44 -10.37 -17.07
N ARG A 26 -12.06 -11.20 -17.90
CA ARG A 26 -13.11 -10.78 -18.82
C ARG A 26 -14.48 -11.18 -18.29
N ASN A 27 -14.82 -10.82 -17.08
CA ASN A 27 -16.16 -11.08 -16.58
C ASN A 27 -16.80 -9.74 -16.18
N PRO A 28 -17.45 -9.05 -17.14
CA PRO A 28 -17.90 -7.68 -16.90
C PRO A 28 -19.14 -7.59 -16.01
N THR A 29 -19.81 -8.71 -15.70
CA THR A 29 -21.09 -8.71 -14.98
C THR A 29 -20.98 -9.10 -13.51
N VAL A 30 -19.80 -9.48 -13.03
CA VAL A 30 -19.61 -9.92 -11.65
C VAL A 30 -18.52 -9.09 -11.00
N SER A 31 -18.79 -8.63 -9.79
CA SER A 31 -17.74 -8.01 -8.99
C SER A 31 -16.62 -9.01 -8.71
N HIS A 32 -15.42 -8.55 -8.66
CA HIS A 32 -14.25 -9.40 -8.47
C HIS A 32 -13.52 -9.04 -7.19
N ILE A 33 -13.23 -10.04 -6.40
CA ILE A 33 -12.22 -9.92 -5.37
C ILE A 33 -10.87 -10.01 -6.07
N VAL A 34 -10.08 -8.97 -5.91
CA VAL A 34 -8.73 -8.93 -6.42
C VAL A 34 -7.77 -9.26 -5.29
N GLU A 35 -6.96 -10.29 -5.50
CA GLU A 35 -5.85 -10.60 -4.61
C GLU A 35 -4.57 -10.10 -5.24
N ILE A 36 -3.90 -9.20 -4.57
CA ILE A 36 -2.60 -8.71 -4.99
C ILE A 36 -1.56 -9.26 -4.04
N LYS A 37 -0.59 -9.98 -4.59
CA LYS A 37 0.58 -10.42 -3.82
C LYS A 37 1.54 -9.25 -3.64
N THR A 38 1.11 -8.30 -2.86
CA THR A 38 1.97 -7.22 -2.40
C THR A 38 2.45 -7.61 -1.02
N GLU A 39 3.72 -7.46 -0.76
CA GLU A 39 4.26 -7.84 0.56
C GLU A 39 3.91 -6.80 1.62
N VAL A 40 2.65 -6.71 1.97
CA VAL A 40 2.17 -5.85 3.06
C VAL A 40 2.20 -6.67 4.35
N ARG A 41 3.39 -6.84 4.89
CA ARG A 41 3.63 -7.67 6.07
C ARG A 41 3.81 -6.88 7.36
N ASP A 42 4.05 -5.59 7.27
CA ASP A 42 4.37 -4.77 8.43
C ASP A 42 3.16 -3.95 8.87
N GLU A 43 2.56 -4.39 9.96
CA GLU A 43 1.40 -3.70 10.54
C GLU A 43 1.73 -2.26 10.96
N ALA A 44 2.93 -2.02 11.49
CA ALA A 44 3.34 -0.67 11.87
C ALA A 44 3.39 0.27 10.65
N ALA A 45 3.86 -0.24 9.52
CA ALA A 45 3.86 0.52 8.27
C ALA A 45 2.45 0.77 7.73
N VAL A 46 1.53 -0.19 7.88
CA VAL A 46 0.12 0.01 7.51
C VAL A 46 -0.50 1.11 8.37
N ARG A 47 -0.28 1.09 9.67
CA ARG A 47 -0.79 2.12 10.59
C ARG A 47 -0.19 3.49 10.26
N ALA A 48 1.09 3.55 9.99
CA ALA A 48 1.77 4.79 9.60
C ALA A 48 1.24 5.34 8.27
N ALA A 49 0.98 4.47 7.29
CA ALA A 49 0.37 4.86 6.03
C ALA A 49 -1.05 5.43 6.22
N CYS A 50 -1.85 4.81 7.07
CA CYS A 50 -3.18 5.33 7.39
C CYS A 50 -3.10 6.71 8.05
N THR A 51 -2.18 6.89 8.98
CA THR A 51 -1.95 8.20 9.62
C THR A 51 -1.50 9.24 8.60
N ARG A 52 -0.57 8.87 7.72
CA ARG A 52 -0.08 9.74 6.65
C ARG A 52 -1.19 10.25 5.73
N LEU A 53 -2.12 9.38 5.40
CA LEU A 53 -3.23 9.67 4.50
C LEU A 53 -4.48 10.18 5.23
N LYS A 54 -4.40 10.37 6.53
CA LYS A 54 -5.52 10.81 7.39
C LYS A 54 -6.72 9.87 7.30
N LEU A 55 -6.45 8.58 7.18
CA LEU A 55 -7.46 7.54 7.21
C LEU A 55 -7.76 7.12 8.65
N SER A 56 -8.92 6.48 8.84
CA SER A 56 -9.24 5.88 10.12
C SER A 56 -8.21 4.83 10.51
N PRO A 57 -7.92 4.65 11.80
CA PRO A 57 -7.00 3.60 12.24
C PRO A 57 -7.45 2.24 11.75
N PRO A 58 -6.53 1.42 11.21
CA PRO A 58 -6.89 0.08 10.75
C PRO A 58 -7.19 -0.83 11.93
N GLU A 59 -8.15 -1.73 11.73
CA GLU A 59 -8.58 -2.68 12.74
C GLU A 59 -8.41 -4.11 12.26
N HIS A 60 -7.97 -4.98 13.15
CA HIS A 60 -7.85 -6.40 12.85
C HIS A 60 -9.22 -7.06 13.04
N ARG A 61 -9.84 -7.46 11.95
CA ARG A 61 -11.17 -8.09 11.97
C ARG A 61 -11.44 -8.89 10.71
N THR A 62 -12.50 -9.68 10.74
CA THR A 62 -13.07 -10.27 9.54
C THR A 62 -14.04 -9.27 8.92
N ALA A 63 -13.76 -8.90 7.69
CA ALA A 63 -14.61 -8.00 6.92
C ALA A 63 -15.36 -8.76 5.84
N ARG A 64 -16.59 -8.36 5.63
CA ARG A 64 -17.39 -8.84 4.52
C ARG A 64 -17.06 -8.01 3.28
N LEU A 65 -16.72 -8.70 2.20
CA LEU A 65 -16.63 -8.17 0.85
C LEU A 65 -17.92 -8.53 0.11
N PHE A 66 -18.07 -8.13 -1.13
CA PHE A 66 -19.32 -8.41 -1.84
C PHE A 66 -19.63 -9.91 -1.94
N SER A 67 -18.68 -10.70 -2.41
CA SER A 67 -18.88 -12.11 -2.67
C SER A 67 -18.19 -13.04 -1.66
N ASP A 68 -17.42 -12.50 -0.73
CA ASP A 68 -16.62 -13.31 0.19
C ASP A 68 -16.34 -12.54 1.49
N THR A 69 -15.64 -13.19 2.39
CA THR A 69 -15.11 -12.58 3.61
C THR A 69 -13.59 -12.67 3.63
N ALA A 70 -12.95 -11.73 4.28
CA ALA A 70 -11.51 -11.75 4.47
C ALA A 70 -11.16 -11.31 5.88
N THR A 71 -10.18 -11.98 6.46
CA THR A 71 -9.70 -11.67 7.81
C THR A 71 -8.31 -11.06 7.74
N GLY A 72 -8.12 -9.96 8.41
CA GLY A 72 -6.84 -9.28 8.47
C GLY A 72 -6.99 -7.85 8.97
N LEU A 73 -5.98 -7.06 8.72
CA LEU A 73 -5.96 -5.65 9.08
C LEU A 73 -6.77 -4.86 8.05
N CYS A 74 -7.94 -4.39 8.44
CA CYS A 74 -8.88 -3.73 7.55
C CYS A 74 -8.61 -2.23 7.49
N VAL A 75 -8.45 -1.73 6.28
CA VAL A 75 -8.22 -0.31 5.97
C VAL A 75 -9.40 0.21 5.18
N GLN A 76 -10.08 1.24 5.69
CA GLN A 76 -11.16 1.90 4.97
C GLN A 76 -10.61 3.04 4.13
N LEU A 77 -10.74 2.93 2.82
CA LEU A 77 -10.35 3.98 1.89
C LEU A 77 -11.51 4.97 1.63
N PRO A 78 -11.19 6.22 1.28
CA PRO A 78 -12.23 7.22 1.02
C PRO A 78 -13.15 6.81 -0.13
N GLY A 79 -14.45 6.86 0.11
CA GLY A 79 -15.44 6.52 -0.91
C GLY A 79 -15.55 5.06 -1.29
N TRP A 80 -14.80 4.17 -0.63
CA TRP A 80 -14.88 2.73 -0.87
C TRP A 80 -16.03 2.09 -0.09
N ASN A 81 -16.81 1.24 -0.77
CA ASN A 81 -17.91 0.51 -0.14
C ASN A 81 -17.42 -0.59 0.80
N TYR A 82 -16.29 -1.21 0.46
CA TYR A 82 -15.70 -2.29 1.24
C TYR A 82 -14.27 -1.94 1.62
N PRO A 83 -13.80 -2.40 2.79
CA PRO A 83 -12.42 -2.15 3.20
C PRO A 83 -11.42 -2.97 2.37
N VAL A 84 -10.20 -2.48 2.33
CA VAL A 84 -9.05 -3.28 1.89
C VAL A 84 -8.58 -4.10 3.10
N VAL A 85 -8.43 -5.39 2.91
CA VAL A 85 -8.00 -6.30 3.97
C VAL A 85 -6.57 -6.74 3.72
N CYS A 86 -5.69 -6.38 4.65
CA CYS A 86 -4.27 -6.73 4.59
C CYS A 86 -4.03 -7.96 5.45
N ASP A 87 -3.66 -9.06 4.82
CA ASP A 87 -3.16 -10.23 5.54
C ASP A 87 -1.66 -10.08 5.75
N THR A 88 -1.28 -9.59 6.92
CA THR A 88 0.13 -9.34 7.23
C THR A 88 0.96 -10.62 7.38
N LYS A 89 0.33 -11.77 7.54
CA LYS A 89 1.03 -13.06 7.60
C LYS A 89 1.52 -13.49 6.22
N THR A 90 0.68 -13.33 5.21
CA THR A 90 1.00 -13.72 3.84
C THR A 90 1.50 -12.55 2.99
N GLY A 91 1.26 -11.33 3.43
CA GLY A 91 1.54 -10.11 2.66
C GLY A 91 0.52 -9.80 1.58
N GLN A 92 -0.59 -10.52 1.54
CA GLN A 92 -1.63 -10.36 0.52
C GLN A 92 -2.65 -9.28 0.89
N LEU A 93 -3.17 -8.62 -0.13
CA LEU A 93 -4.31 -7.71 -0.02
C LEU A 93 -5.53 -8.34 -0.67
N LYS A 94 -6.67 -8.22 0.01
CA LYS A 94 -7.97 -8.55 -0.57
C LYS A 94 -8.86 -7.32 -0.56
N TYR A 95 -9.48 -7.05 -1.68
CA TYR A 95 -10.44 -5.95 -1.80
C TYR A 95 -11.42 -6.21 -2.93
N ASP A 96 -12.52 -5.49 -2.92
CA ASP A 96 -13.53 -5.53 -3.98
C ASP A 96 -13.94 -4.10 -4.30
N ASN A 97 -13.56 -3.61 -5.45
CA ASN A 97 -13.92 -2.27 -5.90
C ASN A 97 -14.79 -2.26 -7.17
N TYR A 98 -15.15 -3.42 -7.67
CA TYR A 98 -15.97 -3.57 -8.88
C TYR A 98 -15.52 -2.64 -10.02
N GLU A 99 -14.26 -2.80 -10.42
CA GLU A 99 -13.63 -2.00 -11.49
C GLU A 99 -13.74 -0.48 -11.29
N GLY A 100 -13.74 -0.04 -10.03
CA GLY A 100 -13.85 1.37 -9.67
C GLY A 100 -15.25 1.83 -9.31
N HIS A 101 -16.29 1.04 -9.54
CA HIS A 101 -17.66 1.43 -9.18
C HIS A 101 -17.89 1.57 -7.69
N TRP A 102 -17.19 0.78 -6.89
CA TRP A 102 -17.31 0.79 -5.42
C TRP A 102 -16.11 1.40 -4.73
N GLY A 103 -15.20 1.98 -5.50
CA GLY A 103 -14.02 2.62 -4.96
C GLY A 103 -12.99 2.94 -6.03
N GLU A 104 -12.52 4.17 -6.03
CA GLU A 104 -11.55 4.61 -7.02
C GLU A 104 -10.17 4.01 -6.75
N GLN A 105 -9.55 3.46 -7.78
CA GLN A 105 -8.24 2.84 -7.72
C GLN A 105 -7.15 3.78 -7.21
N LYS A 106 -7.28 5.09 -7.45
CA LYS A 106 -6.30 6.08 -7.00
C LYS A 106 -6.06 6.06 -5.49
N TYR A 107 -7.10 5.78 -4.70
CA TYR A 107 -6.98 5.71 -3.24
C TYR A 107 -6.19 4.49 -2.79
N LEU A 108 -6.39 3.35 -3.45
CA LEU A 108 -5.59 2.16 -3.19
C LEU A 108 -4.13 2.39 -3.58
N ASN A 109 -3.89 3.01 -4.73
CA ASN A 109 -2.53 3.33 -5.18
C ASN A 109 -1.83 4.27 -4.18
N SER A 110 -2.53 5.28 -3.70
CA SER A 110 -1.99 6.19 -2.66
C SER A 110 -1.69 5.47 -1.35
N PHE A 111 -2.55 4.54 -0.96
CA PHE A 111 -2.32 3.72 0.23
C PHE A 111 -1.08 2.84 0.07
N LEU A 112 -0.95 2.14 -1.05
CA LEU A 112 0.21 1.29 -1.30
C LEU A 112 1.51 2.10 -1.40
N GLN A 113 1.46 3.27 -2.01
CA GLN A 113 2.59 4.19 -2.04
C GLN A 113 2.97 4.65 -0.63
N GLY A 114 1.98 5.06 0.15
CA GLY A 114 2.20 5.46 1.53
C GLY A 114 2.78 4.34 2.39
N TYR A 115 2.26 3.13 2.23
CA TYR A 115 2.80 1.95 2.89
C TYR A 115 4.28 1.74 2.54
N ALA A 116 4.62 1.77 1.26
CA ALA A 116 5.99 1.55 0.81
C ALA A 116 6.96 2.60 1.37
N VAL A 117 6.55 3.85 1.38
CA VAL A 117 7.35 4.95 1.95
C VAL A 117 7.55 4.75 3.45
N GLU A 118 6.48 4.48 4.18
CA GLU A 118 6.57 4.29 5.64
C GLU A 118 7.36 3.03 6.01
N LYS A 119 7.21 1.96 5.24
CA LYS A 119 8.00 0.74 5.42
C LYS A 119 9.50 1.01 5.23
N ALA A 120 9.86 1.72 4.17
CA ALA A 120 11.25 2.09 3.90
C ALA A 120 11.83 2.96 5.04
N LYS A 121 11.04 3.90 5.55
CA LYS A 121 11.46 4.75 6.68
C LYS A 121 11.67 3.94 7.95
N LEU A 122 10.77 3.04 8.27
CA LEU A 122 10.89 2.18 9.45
C LEU A 122 12.13 1.29 9.37
N GLU A 123 12.36 0.65 8.22
CA GLU A 123 13.53 -0.20 8.03
C GLU A 123 14.84 0.60 8.09
N ALA A 124 14.87 1.77 7.47
CA ALA A 124 16.04 2.63 7.52
C ALA A 124 16.38 3.06 8.95
N ARG A 125 15.37 3.46 9.72
CA ARG A 125 15.54 3.86 11.12
C ARG A 125 16.05 2.71 11.99
N LYS A 126 15.55 1.50 11.79
CA LYS A 126 16.04 0.30 12.51
C LYS A 126 17.53 0.08 12.28
N LYS A 127 18.03 0.45 11.12
CA LYS A 127 19.44 0.33 10.76
C LYS A 127 20.29 1.56 11.10
N GLY A 128 19.69 2.55 11.74
CA GLY A 128 20.38 3.81 12.09
C GLY A 128 20.63 4.73 10.91
N HIS A 129 19.86 4.60 9.84
CA HIS A 129 19.98 5.45 8.67
C HIS A 129 19.03 6.63 8.72
N SER A 130 19.37 7.72 8.06
CA SER A 130 18.49 8.85 7.85
C SER A 130 17.71 8.71 6.54
N VAL A 131 16.53 9.32 6.49
CA VAL A 131 15.64 9.22 5.33
C VAL A 131 15.14 10.58 4.93
N ARG A 132 15.18 10.85 3.66
CA ARG A 132 14.62 12.07 3.05
C ARG A 132 13.59 11.70 1.99
N GLU A 133 12.45 12.34 2.04
CA GLU A 133 11.40 12.22 1.02
C GLU A 133 11.42 13.41 0.08
N THR A 134 11.13 13.16 -1.18
CA THR A 134 10.95 14.21 -2.19
C THR A 134 9.78 13.81 -3.08
N SER A 135 8.75 14.64 -3.13
CA SER A 135 7.64 14.44 -4.05
C SER A 135 8.07 14.87 -5.46
N LEU A 136 7.76 14.05 -6.43
CA LEU A 136 8.07 14.33 -7.83
C LEU A 136 6.82 14.86 -8.55
N SER A 137 7.05 15.49 -9.69
CA SER A 137 5.97 16.13 -10.46
C SER A 137 4.93 15.16 -11.00
N ASP A 138 5.29 13.89 -11.17
CA ASP A 138 4.40 12.82 -11.62
C ASP A 138 3.57 12.18 -10.48
N GLY A 139 3.68 12.71 -9.25
CA GLY A 139 2.99 12.16 -8.08
C GLY A 139 3.73 11.03 -7.39
N SER A 140 4.85 10.58 -7.91
CA SER A 140 5.68 9.60 -7.22
C SER A 140 6.47 10.24 -6.08
N ILE A 141 6.94 9.40 -5.14
CA ILE A 141 7.74 9.84 -4.01
C ILE A 141 9.11 9.19 -4.11
N ARG A 142 10.13 10.01 -4.13
CA ARG A 142 11.51 9.55 -4.03
C ARG A 142 11.90 9.48 -2.57
N VAL A 143 12.32 8.30 -2.16
CA VAL A 143 12.88 8.10 -0.81
C VAL A 143 14.38 7.92 -0.95
N THR A 144 15.13 8.78 -0.31
CA THR A 144 16.59 8.71 -0.28
C THR A 144 17.02 8.26 1.12
N VAL A 145 17.71 7.14 1.19
CA VAL A 145 18.26 6.62 2.43
C VAL A 145 19.75 6.91 2.48
N GLN A 146 20.16 7.60 3.51
CA GLN A 146 21.58 7.91 3.75
C GLN A 146 22.12 6.93 4.77
N VAL A 147 22.97 6.02 4.29
CA VAL A 147 23.52 4.92 5.08
C VAL A 147 24.64 5.42 5.99
N GLY A 148 24.62 4.98 7.25
CA GLY A 148 25.66 5.29 8.22
C GLY A 148 25.75 6.74 8.63
N GLY A 149 24.75 7.51 8.34
CA GLY A 149 24.79 8.94 8.48
C GLY A 149 24.43 9.50 9.83
N ALA A 150 24.44 8.70 10.84
CA ALA A 150 24.03 9.18 12.14
C ALA A 150 25.12 9.93 12.79
N ALA A 151 25.62 10.86 12.54
CA ALA A 151 26.53 11.60 13.42
C ALA A 151 25.84 12.80 14.04
#